data_d956082b07885090438c72862c70e436
#
_entry.id   d956082b07885090438c72862c70e436
#
_cell.length_a   1.000
_cell.length_b   1.000
_cell.length_c   1.000
_cell.angle_alpha   90.00
_cell.angle_beta   90.00
_cell.angle_gamma   90.00
#
_symmetry.space_group_name_H-M   'P 1'
#
loop_
_entity.id
_entity.type
_entity.pdbx_description
1 polymer ?
#
loop_
_entity_poly.entity_id
_entity_poly.type
_entity_poly.pdbx_seq_one_letter_code
_entity_poly.pdbx_strand_id
1 'polypeptide(L)'
;ASDSTIGFLDACDKYNAEYFEKQILVMVLLEEGSGSVRHNVDNVKYGSDGKLYVSIRRDVPEVGTADMAEWHILIEMKKDVIVASESDVIVYLDGVNPKTQPATVRENGNYSNITLTIPHDWEYETERKNDSTEYCIAIWPEGQTAGKIKVWYYNAFGVCGTGLEQEEITVGGYSAWKGTYDNKKHWDYISLRNTPGSYVIMNEGADKWLGEYETELMQILDTINVAEGYISEGEAIEIAKKAIDVKYDEIRARFDSTNGFWRISFHEKNSSASVKDIIMTLEGKILDDEYLKLKEVP
;
A
#
# COMPACT_ATOMS: atom_id res chain seq x y z
N ALA A 1 -0.62 -15.76 27.39
CA ALA A 1 -0.64 -16.95 26.56
C ALA A 1 0.29 -17.98 27.19
N SER A 2 -0.19 -19.19 27.52
CA SER A 2 0.66 -20.26 28.01
C SER A 2 1.42 -20.85 26.83
N ASP A 3 2.74 -20.81 26.90
CA ASP A 3 3.63 -21.45 25.94
C ASP A 3 3.57 -22.98 26.18
N SER A 4 2.53 -23.65 25.67
CA SER A 4 2.44 -25.10 25.66
C SER A 4 2.55 -25.57 24.23
N THR A 5 3.77 -25.93 23.82
CA THR A 5 3.97 -26.68 22.59
C THR A 5 3.38 -28.08 22.82
N ILE A 6 2.22 -28.35 22.25
CA ILE A 6 1.64 -29.69 22.21
C ILE A 6 1.85 -30.26 20.81
N GLY A 7 1.92 -31.59 20.70
CA GLY A 7 1.97 -32.23 19.39
C GLY A 7 0.74 -31.86 18.56
N PHE A 8 0.92 -31.68 17.25
CA PHE A 8 -0.17 -31.31 16.34
C PHE A 8 -1.35 -32.28 16.42
N LEU A 9 -1.09 -33.58 16.43
CA LEU A 9 -2.11 -34.61 16.55
C LEU A 9 -2.90 -34.49 17.84
N ASP A 10 -2.22 -34.26 18.97
CA ASP A 10 -2.86 -34.07 20.27
C ASP A 10 -3.73 -32.81 20.30
N ALA A 11 -3.29 -31.75 19.58
CA ALA A 11 -4.06 -30.53 19.43
C ALA A 11 -5.35 -30.76 18.61
N CYS A 12 -5.32 -31.67 17.63
CA CYS A 12 -6.45 -31.93 16.75
C CYS A 12 -7.60 -32.66 17.43
N ASP A 13 -7.36 -33.37 18.53
CA ASP A 13 -8.41 -34.20 19.21
C ASP A 13 -9.64 -33.38 19.66
N LYS A 14 -9.48 -32.11 19.94
CA LYS A 14 -10.60 -31.22 20.31
C LYS A 14 -11.43 -30.69 19.14
N TYR A 15 -10.93 -30.76 17.90
CA TYR A 15 -11.59 -30.19 16.72
C TYR A 15 -12.53 -31.22 16.07
N ASN A 16 -13.60 -31.57 16.77
CA ASN A 16 -14.62 -32.51 16.33
C ASN A 16 -15.84 -31.76 15.74
N ALA A 17 -16.87 -32.54 15.35
CA ALA A 17 -18.10 -31.96 14.76
C ALA A 17 -18.80 -30.97 15.69
N GLU A 18 -18.85 -31.22 17.00
CA GLU A 18 -19.47 -30.32 17.98
C GLU A 18 -18.72 -29.00 18.08
N TYR A 19 -17.37 -29.00 17.99
CA TYR A 19 -16.56 -27.81 17.93
C TYR A 19 -16.97 -26.96 16.73
N PHE A 20 -17.04 -27.54 15.52
CA PHE A 20 -17.34 -26.82 14.28
C PHE A 20 -18.81 -26.39 14.14
N GLU A 21 -19.69 -26.79 15.03
CA GLU A 21 -21.05 -26.20 15.11
C GLU A 21 -21.01 -24.73 15.56
N LYS A 22 -20.08 -24.38 16.44
CA LYS A 22 -20.00 -23.08 17.14
C LYS A 22 -18.77 -22.24 16.79
N GLN A 23 -17.74 -22.88 16.27
CA GLN A 23 -16.42 -22.28 16.03
C GLN A 23 -15.97 -22.52 14.59
N ILE A 24 -15.04 -21.68 14.13
CA ILE A 24 -14.20 -21.92 12.97
C ILE A 24 -12.75 -22.00 13.42
N LEU A 25 -11.94 -22.70 12.65
CA LEU A 25 -10.52 -22.86 12.89
C LEU A 25 -9.77 -22.31 11.68
N VAL A 26 -8.92 -21.31 11.92
CA VAL A 26 -7.94 -20.86 10.94
C VAL A 26 -6.60 -21.49 11.30
N MET A 27 -5.99 -22.18 10.35
CA MET A 27 -4.69 -22.80 10.51
C MET A 27 -3.68 -22.07 9.64
N VAL A 28 -2.60 -21.61 10.24
CA VAL A 28 -1.46 -21.04 9.53
C VAL A 28 -0.28 -22.00 9.67
N LEU A 29 0.23 -22.44 8.53
CA LEU A 29 1.41 -23.30 8.44
C LEU A 29 2.63 -22.45 8.14
N LEU A 30 3.69 -22.55 8.96
CA LEU A 30 4.94 -21.83 8.79
C LEU A 30 6.11 -22.80 8.83
N GLU A 31 6.99 -22.68 7.86
CA GLU A 31 8.27 -23.38 7.82
C GLU A 31 9.38 -22.47 8.36
N GLU A 32 10.22 -22.99 9.24
CA GLU A 32 11.34 -22.26 9.83
C GLU A 32 12.65 -23.04 9.67
N GLY A 33 13.72 -22.30 9.41
CA GLY A 33 15.08 -22.86 9.32
C GLY A 33 15.66 -23.29 10.68
N SER A 34 14.93 -23.08 11.77
CA SER A 34 15.33 -23.47 13.11
C SER A 34 14.12 -23.81 13.98
N GLY A 35 14.14 -24.96 14.63
CA GLY A 35 13.16 -25.36 15.63
C GLY A 35 13.17 -24.52 16.90
N SER A 36 14.14 -23.62 17.05
CA SER A 36 14.22 -22.68 18.18
C SER A 36 13.37 -21.41 18.00
N VAL A 37 12.91 -21.11 16.78
CA VAL A 37 12.02 -19.95 16.52
C VAL A 37 10.66 -20.20 17.17
N ARG A 38 10.09 -19.18 17.79
CA ARG A 38 8.75 -19.22 18.38
C ARG A 38 7.86 -18.19 17.70
N HIS A 39 6.55 -18.45 17.72
CA HIS A 39 5.56 -17.61 17.06
C HIS A 39 4.50 -17.15 18.06
N ASN A 40 4.17 -15.88 18.01
CA ASN A 40 3.11 -15.26 18.79
C ASN A 40 2.09 -14.63 17.86
N VAL A 41 0.81 -14.95 18.02
CA VAL A 41 -0.27 -14.24 17.34
C VAL A 41 -0.53 -12.95 18.11
N ASP A 42 -0.09 -11.83 17.55
CA ASP A 42 -0.22 -10.52 18.19
C ASP A 42 -1.60 -9.92 17.99
N ASN A 43 -2.20 -10.17 16.82
CA ASN A 43 -3.52 -9.61 16.50
C ASN A 43 -4.26 -10.48 15.49
N VAL A 44 -5.59 -10.52 15.64
CA VAL A 44 -6.53 -11.09 14.65
C VAL A 44 -7.65 -10.07 14.47
N LYS A 45 -7.82 -9.54 13.28
CA LYS A 45 -8.78 -8.48 12.98
C LYS A 45 -9.60 -8.82 11.75
N TYR A 46 -10.91 -8.66 11.83
CA TYR A 46 -11.78 -8.71 10.67
C TYR A 46 -11.91 -7.31 10.06
N GLY A 47 -11.56 -7.18 8.79
CA GLY A 47 -11.59 -5.92 8.07
C GLY A 47 -12.97 -5.58 7.52
N SER A 48 -13.19 -4.31 7.21
CA SER A 48 -14.40 -3.83 6.54
C SER A 48 -14.55 -4.32 5.10
N ASP A 49 -13.46 -4.83 4.52
CA ASP A 49 -13.38 -5.47 3.21
C ASP A 49 -13.79 -6.96 3.22
N GLY A 50 -14.20 -7.49 4.37
CA GLY A 50 -14.61 -8.89 4.54
C GLY A 50 -13.44 -9.85 4.74
N LYS A 51 -12.21 -9.38 4.89
CA LYS A 51 -11.02 -10.20 5.08
C LYS A 51 -10.61 -10.32 6.54
N LEU A 52 -9.98 -11.45 6.86
CA LEU A 52 -9.40 -11.72 8.17
C LEU A 52 -7.90 -11.42 8.13
N TYR A 53 -7.44 -10.50 8.95
CA TYR A 53 -6.05 -10.13 9.08
C TYR A 53 -5.45 -10.78 10.32
N VAL A 54 -4.39 -11.57 10.14
CA VAL A 54 -3.67 -12.27 11.21
C VAL A 54 -2.25 -11.75 11.26
N SER A 55 -1.87 -11.17 12.39
CA SER A 55 -0.49 -10.69 12.62
C SER A 55 0.24 -11.65 13.54
N ILE A 56 1.33 -12.20 13.05
CA ILE A 56 2.18 -13.16 13.75
C ILE A 56 3.58 -12.54 13.89
N ARG A 57 4.11 -12.56 15.10
CA ARG A 57 5.48 -12.14 15.38
C ARG A 57 6.34 -13.35 15.63
N ARG A 58 7.55 -13.34 15.07
CA ARG A 58 8.58 -14.34 15.32
C ARG A 58 9.49 -13.89 16.45
N ASP A 59 9.72 -14.77 17.39
CA ASP A 59 10.77 -14.62 18.40
C ASP A 59 11.97 -15.49 17.98
N VAL A 60 12.93 -14.85 17.31
CA VAL A 60 14.14 -15.49 16.80
C VAL A 60 15.24 -15.38 17.84
N PRO A 61 15.72 -16.46 18.44
CA PRO A 61 16.80 -16.41 19.41
C PRO A 61 18.15 -16.10 18.73
N GLU A 62 19.08 -15.46 19.46
CA GLU A 62 20.44 -15.17 18.96
C GLU A 62 21.20 -16.44 18.58
N VAL A 63 20.92 -17.55 19.28
CA VAL A 63 21.48 -18.86 18.99
C VAL A 63 20.33 -19.85 18.85
N GLY A 64 20.21 -20.44 17.69
CA GLY A 64 19.20 -21.43 17.37
C GLY A 64 19.77 -22.78 16.98
N THR A 65 18.89 -23.76 16.88
CA THR A 65 19.23 -25.10 16.34
C THR A 65 19.24 -25.02 14.79
N ALA A 66 20.08 -25.85 14.17
CA ALA A 66 20.17 -25.95 12.71
C ALA A 66 19.26 -27.10 12.20
N ASP A 67 18.03 -27.11 12.66
CA ASP A 67 17.01 -28.07 12.29
C ASP A 67 15.81 -27.32 11.67
N MET A 68 15.28 -27.84 10.59
CA MET A 68 14.04 -27.31 10.02
C MET A 68 12.86 -27.70 10.92
N ALA A 69 11.94 -26.77 11.09
CA ALA A 69 10.72 -26.98 11.86
C ALA A 69 9.50 -26.49 11.08
N GLU A 70 8.40 -27.20 11.26
CA GLU A 70 7.09 -26.84 10.75
C GLU A 70 6.17 -26.47 11.92
N TRP A 71 5.56 -25.30 11.86
CA TRP A 71 4.70 -24.77 12.90
C TRP A 71 3.27 -24.67 12.41
N HIS A 72 2.35 -25.30 13.14
CA HIS A 72 0.92 -25.19 12.91
C HIS A 72 0.33 -24.24 13.95
N ILE A 73 -0.02 -23.04 13.51
CA ILE A 73 -0.66 -22.04 14.37
C ILE A 73 -2.16 -22.17 14.23
N LEU A 74 -2.84 -22.56 15.29
CA LEU A 74 -4.27 -22.81 15.32
C LEU A 74 -4.99 -21.63 15.97
N ILE A 75 -5.84 -20.95 15.20
CA ILE A 75 -6.57 -19.76 15.65
C ILE A 75 -8.07 -20.11 15.72
N GLU A 76 -8.60 -20.15 16.92
CA GLU A 76 -9.99 -20.46 17.19
C GLU A 76 -10.85 -19.20 17.17
N MET A 77 -11.92 -19.21 16.39
CA MET A 77 -12.80 -18.07 16.24
C MET A 77 -14.26 -18.48 16.34
N LYS A 78 -15.11 -17.56 16.75
CA LYS A 78 -16.56 -17.79 16.74
C LYS A 78 -17.09 -17.87 15.31
N LYS A 79 -18.12 -18.69 15.10
CA LYS A 79 -18.71 -18.91 13.78
C LYS A 79 -19.50 -17.72 13.21
N ASP A 80 -19.70 -16.66 13.99
CA ASP A 80 -20.28 -15.40 13.55
C ASP A 80 -19.32 -14.56 12.66
N VAL A 81 -18.02 -14.92 12.67
CA VAL A 81 -17.05 -14.37 11.74
C VAL A 81 -17.12 -15.16 10.43
N ILE A 82 -17.47 -14.49 9.34
CA ILE A 82 -17.60 -15.12 8.03
C ILE A 82 -16.25 -15.04 7.30
N VAL A 83 -15.58 -16.18 7.23
CA VAL A 83 -14.41 -16.38 6.34
C VAL A 83 -14.85 -17.36 5.27
N ALA A 84 -15.06 -16.88 4.06
CA ALA A 84 -15.67 -17.67 2.99
C ALA A 84 -14.65 -18.57 2.29
N SER A 85 -13.39 -18.18 2.25
CA SER A 85 -12.31 -18.92 1.58
C SER A 85 -10.95 -18.65 2.23
N GLU A 86 -9.94 -19.43 1.85
CA GLU A 86 -8.54 -19.22 2.28
C GLU A 86 -8.00 -17.87 1.80
N SER A 87 -8.44 -17.41 0.63
CA SER A 87 -8.04 -16.10 0.08
C SER A 87 -8.52 -14.91 0.91
N ASP A 88 -9.52 -15.12 1.79
CA ASP A 88 -10.01 -14.08 2.70
C ASP A 88 -9.17 -13.96 3.97
N VAL A 89 -8.15 -14.82 4.15
CA VAL A 89 -7.21 -14.76 5.28
C VAL A 89 -5.87 -14.18 4.84
N ILE A 90 -5.56 -13.01 5.36
CA ILE A 90 -4.28 -12.31 5.10
C ILE A 90 -3.38 -12.47 6.33
N VAL A 91 -2.24 -13.09 6.14
CA VAL A 91 -1.26 -13.31 7.21
C VAL A 91 -0.12 -12.31 7.08
N TYR A 92 0.25 -11.68 8.19
CA TYR A 92 1.45 -10.86 8.33
C TYR A 92 2.42 -11.55 9.27
N LEU A 93 3.65 -11.77 8.80
CA LEU A 93 4.73 -12.32 9.60
C LEU A 93 5.75 -11.21 9.85
N ASP A 94 5.97 -10.84 11.10
CA ASP A 94 6.79 -9.67 11.49
C ASP A 94 6.40 -8.38 10.76
N GLY A 95 5.09 -8.19 10.52
CA GLY A 95 4.55 -7.04 9.79
C GLY A 95 4.62 -7.14 8.26
N VAL A 96 5.15 -8.25 7.71
CA VAL A 96 5.26 -8.49 6.26
C VAL A 96 4.31 -9.63 5.87
N ASN A 97 3.56 -9.47 4.78
CA ASN A 97 2.77 -10.57 4.23
C ASN A 97 3.71 -11.55 3.48
N PRO A 98 3.85 -12.82 3.92
CA PRO A 98 4.75 -13.78 3.28
C PRO A 98 4.32 -14.19 1.87
N LYS A 99 3.07 -13.93 1.47
CA LYS A 99 2.58 -14.12 0.08
C LYS A 99 2.94 -12.95 -0.84
N THR A 100 3.63 -11.92 -0.34
CA THR A 100 4.01 -10.75 -1.11
C THR A 100 5.50 -10.48 -1.07
N GLN A 101 6.00 -9.79 -2.08
CA GLN A 101 7.38 -9.35 -2.20
C GLN A 101 7.45 -7.85 -2.54
N PRO A 102 8.50 -7.13 -2.11
CA PRO A 102 8.70 -5.76 -2.54
C PRO A 102 9.22 -5.70 -3.97
N ALA A 103 8.58 -4.90 -4.81
CA ALA A 103 9.09 -4.48 -6.11
C ALA A 103 9.56 -3.03 -5.98
N THR A 104 10.85 -2.77 -6.16
CA THR A 104 11.44 -1.46 -5.91
C THR A 104 12.40 -1.06 -7.01
N VAL A 105 12.27 0.17 -7.50
CA VAL A 105 13.31 0.86 -8.25
C VAL A 105 13.83 2.03 -7.41
N ARG A 106 15.13 2.11 -7.23
CA ARG A 106 15.81 3.18 -6.49
C ARG A 106 16.76 3.94 -7.38
N GLU A 107 16.75 5.25 -7.22
CA GLU A 107 17.62 6.17 -7.91
C GLU A 107 18.48 6.94 -6.92
N ASN A 108 19.70 7.32 -7.37
CA ASN A 108 20.57 8.21 -6.62
C ASN A 108 20.07 9.66 -6.73
N GLY A 109 19.04 10.01 -5.96
CA GLY A 109 18.46 11.36 -5.94
C GLY A 109 17.20 11.43 -5.11
N ASN A 110 16.86 12.62 -4.65
CA ASN A 110 15.92 12.83 -3.55
C ASN A 110 14.44 12.51 -3.81
N TYR A 111 14.03 12.09 -5.02
CA TYR A 111 12.59 12.01 -5.36
C TYR A 111 12.23 10.79 -6.21
N SER A 112 13.08 9.77 -6.24
CA SER A 112 13.04 8.85 -7.35
C SER A 112 12.92 7.37 -6.98
N ASN A 113 12.28 7.09 -5.85
CA ASN A 113 12.00 5.71 -5.49
C ASN A 113 10.55 5.37 -5.80
N ILE A 114 10.32 4.25 -6.48
CA ILE A 114 9.02 3.65 -6.61
C ILE A 114 9.09 2.30 -5.90
N THR A 115 8.20 2.07 -4.96
CA THR A 115 8.06 0.78 -4.27
C THR A 115 6.62 0.34 -4.32
N LEU A 116 6.42 -0.93 -4.62
CA LEU A 116 5.14 -1.64 -4.58
C LEU A 116 5.31 -2.91 -3.77
N THR A 117 4.25 -3.39 -3.15
CA THR A 117 4.18 -4.73 -2.60
C THR A 117 3.33 -5.57 -3.55
N ILE A 118 3.95 -6.58 -4.18
CA ILE A 118 3.29 -7.45 -5.16
C ILE A 118 3.17 -8.89 -4.60
N PRO A 119 2.13 -9.65 -4.94
CA PRO A 119 2.05 -11.09 -4.66
C PRO A 119 3.21 -11.86 -5.31
N HIS A 120 3.53 -13.06 -4.79
CA HIS A 120 4.61 -13.87 -5.34
C HIS A 120 4.32 -14.47 -6.72
N ASP A 121 3.06 -14.56 -7.10
CA ASP A 121 2.56 -14.94 -8.43
C ASP A 121 2.44 -13.75 -9.40
N TRP A 122 3.04 -12.62 -9.03
CA TRP A 122 3.28 -11.48 -9.89
C TRP A 122 4.78 -11.32 -10.15
N GLU A 123 5.09 -10.98 -11.38
CA GLU A 123 6.46 -10.67 -11.82
C GLU A 123 6.66 -9.16 -11.91
N TYR A 124 7.89 -8.73 -11.80
CA TYR A 124 8.25 -7.34 -12.08
C TYR A 124 9.63 -7.21 -12.73
N GLU A 125 9.81 -6.11 -13.44
CA GLU A 125 11.12 -5.66 -13.94
C GLU A 125 11.25 -4.15 -13.82
N THR A 126 12.47 -3.65 -13.88
CA THR A 126 12.76 -2.23 -13.88
C THR A 126 13.33 -1.81 -15.22
N GLU A 127 12.87 -0.70 -15.77
CA GLU A 127 13.33 -0.15 -17.04
C GLU A 127 13.78 1.31 -16.88
N ARG A 128 14.73 1.72 -17.71
CA ARG A 128 15.14 3.12 -17.88
C ARG A 128 15.09 3.52 -19.34
N LYS A 129 14.68 4.75 -19.60
CA LYS A 129 14.89 5.33 -20.92
C LYS A 129 16.37 5.72 -21.08
N ASN A 130 16.96 5.32 -22.18
CA ASN A 130 18.34 5.67 -22.53
C ASN A 130 18.53 7.19 -22.47
N ASP A 131 19.64 7.63 -21.86
CA ASP A 131 20.03 9.04 -21.70
C ASP A 131 18.97 9.93 -21.00
N SER A 132 18.08 9.32 -20.20
CA SER A 132 17.03 10.02 -19.46
C SER A 132 17.09 9.70 -17.97
N THR A 133 16.54 10.60 -17.16
CA THR A 133 16.26 10.35 -15.74
C THR A 133 14.92 9.61 -15.52
N GLU A 134 14.23 9.28 -16.61
CA GLU A 134 12.94 8.58 -16.56
C GLU A 134 13.13 7.06 -16.44
N TYR A 135 12.39 6.46 -15.53
CA TYR A 135 12.47 5.04 -15.21
C TYR A 135 11.10 4.53 -14.76
N CYS A 136 10.91 3.21 -14.75
CA CYS A 136 9.69 2.59 -14.25
C CYS A 136 9.92 1.24 -13.55
N ILE A 137 8.88 0.81 -12.84
CA ILE A 137 8.62 -0.59 -12.52
C ILE A 137 7.50 -1.06 -13.43
N ALA A 138 7.71 -2.16 -14.15
CA ALA A 138 6.70 -2.88 -14.89
C ALA A 138 6.27 -4.10 -14.07
N ILE A 139 4.97 -4.35 -13.94
CA ILE A 139 4.40 -5.48 -13.20
C ILE A 139 3.38 -6.22 -14.06
N TRP A 140 3.27 -7.54 -13.86
CA TRP A 140 2.28 -8.40 -14.53
C TRP A 140 2.08 -9.70 -13.75
N PRO A 141 0.90 -10.37 -13.85
CA PRO A 141 0.69 -11.68 -13.26
C PRO A 141 1.58 -12.74 -13.91
N GLU A 142 2.06 -13.71 -13.14
CA GLU A 142 2.89 -14.82 -13.64
C GLU A 142 2.22 -15.55 -14.82
N GLY A 143 3.01 -15.84 -15.84
CA GLY A 143 2.53 -16.50 -17.06
C GLY A 143 1.83 -15.60 -18.08
N GLN A 144 1.58 -14.32 -17.77
CA GLN A 144 1.06 -13.36 -18.73
C GLN A 144 2.20 -12.81 -19.60
N THR A 145 2.01 -12.85 -20.92
CA THR A 145 3.01 -12.39 -21.89
C THR A 145 2.57 -11.16 -22.69
N ALA A 146 1.31 -10.74 -22.51
CA ALA A 146 0.71 -9.67 -23.31
C ALA A 146 0.53 -8.40 -22.45
N GLY A 147 1.42 -7.45 -22.67
CA GLY A 147 1.38 -6.15 -22.04
C GLY A 147 1.77 -6.14 -20.56
N LYS A 148 1.97 -4.97 -20.03
CA LYS A 148 2.38 -4.73 -18.64
C LYS A 148 1.72 -3.48 -18.10
N ILE A 149 1.58 -3.42 -16.79
CA ILE A 149 1.29 -2.17 -16.09
C ILE A 149 2.62 -1.58 -15.67
N LYS A 150 2.90 -0.34 -16.08
CA LYS A 150 4.16 0.34 -15.78
C LYS A 150 3.93 1.56 -14.91
N VAL A 151 4.60 1.62 -13.77
CA VAL A 151 4.65 2.79 -12.91
C VAL A 151 5.88 3.60 -13.27
N TRP A 152 5.68 4.66 -14.01
CA TRP A 152 6.71 5.55 -14.52
C TRP A 152 6.97 6.74 -13.59
N TYR A 153 8.24 7.12 -13.47
CA TYR A 153 8.65 8.47 -13.15
C TYR A 153 9.00 9.20 -14.45
N TYR A 154 8.33 10.31 -14.70
CA TYR A 154 8.58 11.20 -15.82
C TYR A 154 9.12 12.56 -15.36
N ASN A 155 10.01 13.18 -16.15
CA ASN A 155 10.41 14.56 -15.93
C ASN A 155 9.24 15.53 -16.09
N ALA A 156 8.34 15.23 -17.02
CA ALA A 156 7.08 15.91 -17.20
C ALA A 156 6.06 14.95 -17.83
N PHE A 157 4.84 15.01 -17.37
CA PHE A 157 3.73 14.26 -17.95
C PHE A 157 2.55 15.19 -18.19
N GLY A 158 1.92 15.03 -19.34
CA GLY A 158 0.70 15.74 -19.71
C GLY A 158 -0.11 14.91 -20.69
N VAL A 159 -1.42 14.98 -20.57
CA VAL A 159 -2.37 14.32 -21.44
C VAL A 159 -3.27 15.35 -22.10
N CYS A 160 -3.55 15.15 -23.37
CA CYS A 160 -4.52 15.93 -24.11
C CYS A 160 -5.11 15.06 -25.23
N GLY A 161 -6.24 15.44 -25.75
CA GLY A 161 -6.83 14.78 -26.91
C GLY A 161 -8.34 14.70 -26.81
N THR A 162 -8.94 14.48 -27.97
CA THR A 162 -10.37 14.22 -28.11
C THR A 162 -10.66 12.82 -27.56
N GLY A 163 -11.79 12.64 -26.90
CA GLY A 163 -12.21 11.34 -26.37
C GLY A 163 -11.59 10.96 -25.01
N LEU A 164 -10.81 11.85 -24.39
CA LEU A 164 -10.32 11.65 -23.04
C LEU A 164 -11.43 11.85 -22.00
N GLU A 165 -11.71 10.82 -21.23
CA GLU A 165 -12.51 10.86 -20.02
C GLU A 165 -11.61 10.68 -18.80
N GLN A 166 -11.84 11.45 -17.75
CA GLN A 166 -11.05 11.39 -16.53
C GLN A 166 -11.96 11.30 -15.31
N GLU A 167 -11.55 10.49 -14.34
CA GLU A 167 -12.16 10.44 -13.02
C GLU A 167 -11.12 10.64 -11.93
N GLU A 168 -11.51 11.29 -10.85
CA GLU A 168 -10.65 11.47 -9.67
C GLU A 168 -10.76 10.23 -8.78
N ILE A 169 -9.61 9.65 -8.44
CA ILE A 169 -9.50 8.46 -7.59
C ILE A 169 -8.40 8.69 -6.53
N THR A 170 -8.28 7.75 -5.61
CA THR A 170 -7.15 7.67 -4.66
C THR A 170 -6.41 6.37 -4.88
N VAL A 171 -5.08 6.43 -4.91
CA VAL A 171 -4.19 5.27 -5.06
C VAL A 171 -3.03 5.42 -4.10
N GLY A 172 -2.80 4.46 -3.20
CA GLY A 172 -1.72 4.50 -2.22
C GLY A 172 -1.73 5.73 -1.30
N GLY A 173 -2.91 6.31 -1.05
CA GLY A 173 -3.04 7.57 -0.29
C GLY A 173 -2.76 8.83 -1.10
N TYR A 174 -2.45 8.72 -2.40
CA TYR A 174 -2.29 9.87 -3.32
C TYR A 174 -3.58 10.13 -4.07
N SER A 175 -4.00 11.41 -4.20
CA SER A 175 -5.01 11.80 -5.19
C SER A 175 -4.48 11.53 -6.59
N ALA A 176 -5.33 11.03 -7.48
CA ALA A 176 -4.93 10.67 -8.83
C ALA A 176 -6.03 10.96 -9.86
N TRP A 177 -5.63 11.14 -11.11
CA TRP A 177 -6.51 11.12 -12.26
C TRP A 177 -6.37 9.80 -13.01
N LYS A 178 -7.48 9.05 -13.07
CA LYS A 178 -7.58 7.88 -13.94
C LYS A 178 -8.19 8.33 -15.28
N GLY A 179 -7.50 8.08 -16.36
CA GLY A 179 -7.87 8.51 -17.71
C GLY A 179 -8.13 7.35 -18.65
N THR A 180 -9.16 7.48 -19.47
CA THR A 180 -9.55 6.52 -20.50
C THR A 180 -9.83 7.28 -21.80
N TYR A 181 -9.31 6.79 -22.92
CA TYR A 181 -9.56 7.36 -24.25
C TYR A 181 -10.58 6.53 -25.00
N ASP A 182 -11.44 7.23 -25.77
CA ASP A 182 -12.36 6.64 -26.72
C ASP A 182 -13.31 5.57 -26.15
N ASN A 183 -13.77 5.77 -24.90
CA ASN A 183 -14.67 4.85 -24.18
C ASN A 183 -14.17 3.38 -24.18
N LYS A 184 -12.86 3.16 -24.09
CA LYS A 184 -12.31 1.82 -23.95
C LYS A 184 -12.83 1.12 -22.69
N LYS A 185 -12.77 -0.21 -22.70
CA LYS A 185 -13.19 -1.02 -21.55
C LYS A 185 -12.28 -0.80 -20.34
N HIS A 186 -10.99 -0.57 -20.56
CA HIS A 186 -9.99 -0.42 -19.54
C HIS A 186 -9.33 0.95 -19.61
N TRP A 187 -8.85 1.43 -18.49
CA TRP A 187 -8.16 2.70 -18.39
C TRP A 187 -6.80 2.66 -19.11
N ASP A 188 -6.36 3.83 -19.58
CA ASP A 188 -5.07 3.99 -20.26
C ASP A 188 -3.97 4.43 -19.31
N TYR A 189 -4.32 5.26 -18.30
CA TYR A 189 -3.35 5.73 -17.32
C TYR A 189 -4.00 6.12 -15.99
N ILE A 190 -3.15 6.15 -14.94
CA ILE A 190 -3.47 6.78 -13.66
C ILE A 190 -2.30 7.70 -13.32
N SER A 191 -2.55 9.01 -13.24
CA SER A 191 -1.53 10.01 -12.91
C SER A 191 -1.68 10.45 -11.46
N LEU A 192 -0.64 10.20 -10.65
CA LEU A 192 -0.61 10.64 -9.25
C LEU A 192 -0.48 12.15 -9.20
N ARG A 193 -1.16 12.76 -8.25
CA ARG A 193 -1.16 14.21 -8.00
C ARG A 193 -0.46 14.51 -6.69
N ASN A 194 -0.03 15.76 -6.55
CA ASN A 194 0.58 16.24 -5.32
C ASN A 194 1.76 15.35 -4.85
N THR A 195 2.57 14.91 -5.80
CA THR A 195 3.79 14.14 -5.57
C THR A 195 5.01 14.98 -5.88
N PRO A 196 6.20 14.67 -5.31
CA PRO A 196 7.43 15.39 -5.60
C PRO A 196 8.00 15.16 -7.01
N GLY A 197 7.26 14.52 -7.90
CA GLY A 197 7.62 14.26 -9.29
C GLY A 197 6.38 13.85 -10.08
N SER A 198 6.56 13.55 -11.36
CA SER A 198 5.48 13.09 -12.23
C SER A 198 5.44 11.57 -12.26
N TYR A 199 4.60 10.99 -11.42
CA TYR A 199 4.41 9.54 -11.36
C TYR A 199 3.12 9.14 -12.07
N VAL A 200 3.25 8.23 -13.03
CA VAL A 200 2.14 7.81 -13.88
C VAL A 200 2.13 6.29 -14.04
N ILE A 201 1.01 5.69 -13.77
CA ILE A 201 0.76 4.29 -13.99
C ILE A 201 0.14 4.15 -15.38
N MET A 202 0.79 3.42 -16.27
CA MET A 202 0.40 3.26 -17.66
C MET A 202 -0.05 1.83 -17.92
N ASN A 203 -1.17 1.67 -18.61
CA ASN A 203 -1.58 0.40 -19.19
C ASN A 203 -0.89 0.25 -20.57
N GLU A 204 0.22 -0.49 -20.60
CA GLU A 204 0.95 -0.75 -21.84
C GLU A 204 0.59 -2.11 -22.42
N GLY A 205 -0.65 -2.22 -22.96
CA GLY A 205 -1.14 -3.38 -23.67
C GLY A 205 -1.61 -4.54 -22.76
N ALA A 206 -1.88 -4.27 -21.49
CA ALA A 206 -2.36 -5.24 -20.52
C ALA A 206 -3.85 -5.61 -20.65
N ASP A 207 -4.57 -5.06 -21.62
CA ASP A 207 -6.02 -5.22 -21.81
C ASP A 207 -6.51 -6.68 -21.82
N LYS A 208 -5.63 -7.62 -22.26
CA LYS A 208 -5.99 -9.04 -22.34
C LYS A 208 -6.20 -9.69 -20.97
N TRP A 209 -5.47 -9.28 -19.98
CA TRP A 209 -5.53 -9.85 -18.64
C TRP A 209 -6.08 -8.86 -17.59
N LEU A 210 -6.03 -7.55 -17.86
CA LEU A 210 -6.41 -6.52 -16.91
C LEU A 210 -7.81 -6.72 -16.34
N GLY A 211 -8.78 -7.12 -17.19
CA GLY A 211 -10.15 -7.33 -16.73
C GLY A 211 -10.34 -8.46 -15.71
N GLU A 212 -9.44 -9.44 -15.68
CA GLU A 212 -9.43 -10.54 -14.72
C GLU A 212 -8.74 -10.14 -13.42
N TYR A 213 -7.64 -9.37 -13.51
CA TYR A 213 -6.77 -9.02 -12.39
C TYR A 213 -6.95 -7.59 -11.89
N GLU A 214 -7.92 -6.82 -12.39
CA GLU A 214 -8.04 -5.39 -12.06
C GLU A 214 -8.20 -5.12 -10.56
N THR A 215 -9.00 -5.95 -9.87
CA THR A 215 -9.20 -5.81 -8.42
C THR A 215 -7.90 -6.02 -7.65
N GLU A 216 -7.14 -7.06 -8.00
CA GLU A 216 -5.86 -7.36 -7.37
C GLU A 216 -4.81 -6.33 -7.73
N LEU A 217 -4.75 -5.89 -9.00
CA LEU A 217 -3.88 -4.81 -9.44
C LEU A 217 -4.13 -3.53 -8.63
N MET A 218 -5.39 -3.14 -8.41
CA MET A 218 -5.69 -1.95 -7.61
C MET A 218 -5.23 -2.12 -6.16
N GLN A 219 -5.32 -3.32 -5.58
CA GLN A 219 -4.76 -3.59 -4.25
C GLN A 219 -3.22 -3.47 -4.23
N ILE A 220 -2.54 -3.93 -5.29
CA ILE A 220 -1.09 -3.75 -5.45
C ILE A 220 -0.76 -2.25 -5.55
N LEU A 221 -1.49 -1.51 -6.40
CA LEU A 221 -1.28 -0.08 -6.59
C LEU A 221 -1.56 0.74 -5.33
N ASP A 222 -2.46 0.29 -4.46
CA ASP A 222 -2.70 0.92 -3.15
C ASP A 222 -1.52 0.77 -2.18
N THR A 223 -0.53 -0.08 -2.48
CA THR A 223 0.72 -0.17 -1.72
C THR A 223 1.82 0.76 -2.24
N ILE A 224 1.53 1.55 -3.29
CA ILE A 224 2.54 2.40 -3.92
C ILE A 224 3.13 3.41 -2.95
N ASN A 225 4.46 3.51 -2.96
CA ASN A 225 5.21 4.59 -2.34
C ASN A 225 6.20 5.15 -3.35
N VAL A 226 6.10 6.45 -3.61
CA VAL A 226 6.89 7.12 -4.67
C VAL A 226 7.94 8.09 -4.14
N ALA A 227 8.15 8.15 -2.85
CA ALA A 227 9.20 8.98 -2.27
C ALA A 227 9.52 8.47 -0.87
N GLU A 228 10.38 7.47 -0.76
CA GLU A 228 10.78 6.91 0.53
C GLU A 228 11.31 8.01 1.47
N GLY A 229 10.72 8.13 2.65
CA GLY A 229 11.05 9.19 3.62
C GLY A 229 10.19 10.45 3.50
N TYR A 230 9.31 10.54 2.51
CA TYR A 230 8.34 11.63 2.37
C TYR A 230 6.93 11.13 2.61
N ILE A 231 6.12 11.98 3.22
CA ILE A 231 4.73 11.62 3.51
C ILE A 231 3.84 11.79 2.27
N SER A 232 2.85 10.92 2.16
CA SER A 232 1.78 11.03 1.17
C SER A 232 0.86 12.21 1.46
N GLU A 233 0.02 12.58 0.50
CA GLU A 233 -1.03 13.59 0.68
C GLU A 233 -1.96 13.23 1.85
N GLY A 234 -2.37 11.97 1.94
CA GLY A 234 -3.24 11.49 3.02
C GLY A 234 -2.60 11.64 4.39
N GLU A 235 -1.32 11.29 4.53
CA GLU A 235 -0.57 11.48 5.78
C GLU A 235 -0.41 12.95 6.13
N ALA A 236 -0.12 13.82 5.14
CA ALA A 236 -0.03 15.27 5.35
C ALA A 236 -1.35 15.84 5.88
N ILE A 237 -2.49 15.42 5.33
CA ILE A 237 -3.83 15.80 5.79
C ILE A 237 -4.05 15.33 7.24
N GLU A 238 -3.72 14.09 7.56
CA GLU A 238 -3.92 13.56 8.91
C GLU A 238 -3.03 14.25 9.97
N ILE A 239 -1.80 14.60 9.61
CA ILE A 239 -0.93 15.41 10.49
C ILE A 239 -1.53 16.79 10.69
N ALA A 240 -1.99 17.45 9.63
CA ALA A 240 -2.58 18.78 9.70
C ALA A 240 -3.87 18.80 10.54
N LYS A 241 -4.75 17.81 10.39
CA LYS A 241 -5.97 17.66 11.20
C LYS A 241 -5.67 17.60 12.71
N LYS A 242 -4.61 16.90 13.11
CA LYS A 242 -4.19 16.77 14.51
C LYS A 242 -3.61 18.05 15.07
N ALA A 243 -3.15 18.97 14.22
CA ALA A 243 -2.48 20.20 14.60
C ALA A 243 -3.43 21.41 14.74
N ILE A 244 -4.71 21.26 14.42
CA ILE A 244 -5.67 22.35 14.44
C ILE A 244 -6.84 22.07 15.39
N ASP A 245 -7.40 23.17 15.92
CA ASP A 245 -8.65 23.17 16.68
C ASP A 245 -9.60 24.24 16.10
N VAL A 246 -9.94 24.08 14.81
CA VAL A 246 -10.86 24.95 14.08
C VAL A 246 -11.94 24.12 13.37
N LYS A 247 -13.14 24.69 13.23
CA LYS A 247 -14.19 24.05 12.43
C LYS A 247 -13.93 24.31 10.96
N TYR A 248 -14.14 23.30 10.13
CA TYR A 248 -14.02 23.36 8.69
C TYR A 248 -14.99 22.38 8.02
N ASP A 249 -15.29 22.60 6.75
CA ASP A 249 -16.14 21.72 5.92
C ASP A 249 -15.33 21.01 4.83
N GLU A 250 -14.27 21.67 4.33
CA GLU A 250 -13.42 21.16 3.24
C GLU A 250 -11.95 21.25 3.59
N ILE A 251 -11.18 20.30 3.10
CA ILE A 251 -9.71 20.29 3.16
C ILE A 251 -9.17 20.28 1.74
N ARG A 252 -8.17 21.12 1.47
CA ARG A 252 -7.42 21.13 0.21
C ARG A 252 -5.95 20.94 0.51
N ALA A 253 -5.37 19.91 -0.07
CA ALA A 253 -3.94 19.65 -0.01
C ALA A 253 -3.27 20.07 -1.31
N ARG A 254 -2.10 20.68 -1.22
CA ARG A 254 -1.28 21.05 -2.35
C ARG A 254 0.18 20.84 -2.04
N PHE A 255 0.84 20.13 -2.92
CA PHE A 255 2.29 20.03 -2.92
C PHE A 255 2.89 21.22 -3.68
N ASP A 256 3.77 21.97 -3.03
CA ASP A 256 4.56 23.04 -3.66
C ASP A 256 5.91 22.47 -4.12
N SER A 257 5.99 22.11 -5.39
CA SER A 257 7.18 21.50 -5.98
C SER A 257 8.37 22.49 -6.08
N THR A 258 8.12 23.79 -6.05
CA THR A 258 9.15 24.83 -6.12
C THR A 258 9.90 24.95 -4.79
N ASN A 259 9.17 24.89 -3.70
CA ASN A 259 9.70 25.11 -2.35
C ASN A 259 9.86 23.81 -1.55
N GLY A 260 9.34 22.68 -2.03
CA GLY A 260 9.46 21.36 -1.40
C GLY A 260 8.70 21.26 -0.09
N PHE A 261 7.45 21.68 -0.06
CA PHE A 261 6.60 21.54 1.12
C PHE A 261 5.14 21.25 0.77
N TRP A 262 4.43 20.71 1.76
CA TRP A 262 2.98 20.57 1.74
C TRP A 262 2.30 21.83 2.27
N ARG A 263 1.22 22.26 1.58
CA ARG A 263 0.27 23.23 2.10
C ARG A 263 -1.09 22.56 2.24
N ILE A 264 -1.60 22.49 3.46
CA ILE A 264 -2.92 21.96 3.77
C ILE A 264 -3.80 23.11 4.23
N SER A 265 -4.85 23.39 3.46
CA SER A 265 -5.77 24.52 3.68
C SER A 265 -7.13 24.00 4.11
N PHE A 266 -7.66 24.54 5.19
CA PHE A 266 -8.96 24.22 5.76
C PHE A 266 -9.94 25.34 5.39
N HIS A 267 -11.11 24.99 4.86
CA HIS A 267 -12.09 25.93 4.33
C HIS A 267 -13.48 25.72 4.94
N GLU A 268 -14.28 26.78 5.04
CA GLU A 268 -15.71 26.68 5.18
C GLU A 268 -16.35 26.33 3.83
N LYS A 269 -17.56 25.77 3.85
CA LYS A 269 -18.28 25.34 2.65
C LYS A 269 -18.44 26.49 1.67
N ASN A 270 -18.05 26.24 0.42
CA ASN A 270 -18.10 27.21 -0.69
C ASN A 270 -17.23 28.47 -0.47
N SER A 271 -16.27 28.45 0.44
CA SER A 271 -15.31 29.55 0.64
C SER A 271 -14.04 29.32 -0.18
N SER A 272 -13.57 30.38 -0.85
CA SER A 272 -12.24 30.39 -1.46
C SER A 272 -11.14 30.73 -0.46
N ALA A 273 -11.49 31.44 0.64
CA ALA A 273 -10.55 31.76 1.69
C ALA A 273 -10.41 30.59 2.68
N SER A 274 -9.17 30.28 3.06
CA SER A 274 -8.92 29.30 4.11
C SER A 274 -9.19 29.91 5.49
N VAL A 275 -9.75 29.12 6.40
CA VAL A 275 -9.86 29.48 7.83
C VAL A 275 -8.54 29.19 8.55
N LYS A 276 -7.77 28.24 8.05
CA LYS A 276 -6.43 27.89 8.53
C LYS A 276 -5.61 27.24 7.44
N ASP A 277 -4.34 27.58 7.38
CA ASP A 277 -3.33 26.89 6.57
C ASP A 277 -2.30 26.24 7.49
N ILE A 278 -1.91 25.02 7.17
CA ILE A 278 -0.77 24.32 7.76
C ILE A 278 0.24 24.07 6.64
N ILE A 279 1.48 24.47 6.90
CA ILE A 279 2.60 24.21 5.99
C ILE A 279 3.54 23.26 6.71
N MET A 280 4.00 22.23 5.99
CA MET A 280 4.91 21.24 6.54
C MET A 280 5.93 20.76 5.53
N THR A 281 7.06 20.27 6.01
CA THR A 281 8.09 19.65 5.17
C THR A 281 7.58 18.37 4.52
N LEU A 282 8.35 17.82 3.60
CA LEU A 282 8.06 16.54 2.94
C LEU A 282 8.02 15.37 3.94
N GLU A 283 8.74 15.47 5.06
CA GLU A 283 8.77 14.47 6.11
C GLU A 283 7.68 14.69 7.17
N GLY A 284 6.77 15.66 6.95
CA GLY A 284 5.63 15.92 7.83
C GLY A 284 5.92 16.82 9.03
N LYS A 285 7.06 17.49 9.07
CA LYS A 285 7.34 18.48 10.13
C LYS A 285 6.62 19.78 9.82
N ILE A 286 5.69 20.19 10.70
CA ILE A 286 4.98 21.46 10.57
C ILE A 286 5.98 22.62 10.70
N LEU A 287 5.85 23.58 9.78
CA LEU A 287 6.65 24.81 9.75
C LEU A 287 5.87 25.92 10.42
N ASP A 288 6.55 26.71 11.25
CA ASP A 288 5.98 27.88 11.89
C ASP A 288 6.01 29.11 10.97
N ASP A 289 5.22 30.13 11.34
CA ASP A 289 5.13 31.38 10.56
C ASP A 289 6.46 32.15 10.48
N GLU A 290 7.41 31.90 11.35
CA GLU A 290 8.73 32.50 11.35
C GLU A 290 9.61 31.93 10.21
N TYR A 291 9.53 30.64 9.99
CA TYR A 291 10.25 29.96 8.89
C TYR A 291 9.78 30.45 7.50
N LEU A 292 8.50 30.77 7.37
CA LEU A 292 7.92 31.24 6.11
C LEU A 292 8.36 32.67 5.76
N LYS A 293 8.52 33.54 6.76
CA LYS A 293 8.98 34.92 6.57
C LYS A 293 10.44 35.01 6.11
N LEU A 294 11.27 34.00 6.42
CA LEU A 294 12.68 33.97 6.05
C LEU A 294 12.90 33.65 4.54
N LYS A 295 11.92 33.06 3.86
CA LYS A 295 11.98 32.73 2.43
C LYS A 295 11.36 33.78 1.49
N GLU A 296 10.70 34.80 2.03
CA GLU A 296 10.10 35.90 1.26
C GLU A 296 11.05 37.09 1.03
N VAL A 297 12.32 36.97 1.44
CA VAL A 297 13.32 38.01 1.17
C VAL A 297 13.95 37.71 -0.20
N PRO A 298 13.85 38.63 -1.20
CA PRO A 298 14.26 38.43 -2.57
C PRO A 298 15.80 38.27 -2.74
#